data_c7705b502ce3c5182c25948131b18543
#
_entry.id   c7705b502ce3c5182c25948131b18543
#
_cell.length_a   1.000
_cell.length_b   1.000
_cell.length_c   1.000
_cell.angle_alpha   90.00
_cell.angle_beta   90.00
_cell.angle_gamma   90.00
#
_symmetry.space_group_name_H-M   'P 1'
#
loop_
_entity.id
_entity.type
_entity.pdbx_description
1 polymer ?
#
loop_
_entity_poly.entity_id
_entity_poly.type
_entity_poly.pdbx_seq_one_letter_code
_entity_poly.pdbx_strand_id
1 'polypeptide(L)'
;TMQLAGLLDEQWATSRDGKTGRSWVSKVGQAATALRLEKSWRKDQILEAYLNLVGFRGETVGISALSSALFHKYPSGLNMEEAALAAALLRSPNAPADRVAARACAVLSEQSQASKCPTYKTYVAQVLSQKRVERLDADNQLAPHLARKLVSSAAPSKRAVGDVLTTLDARLQRFARDTLRRHLTELRSRHVEDGAIVVLDN
;
A
#
# COMPACT_ATOMS: atom_id res chain seq x y z
N THR A 1 -12.69 -5.87 13.11
CA THR A 1 -11.66 -6.68 13.83
C THR A 1 -11.45 -8.04 13.17
N MET A 2 -12.50 -8.81 12.82
CA MET A 2 -12.36 -10.13 12.18
C MET A 2 -11.55 -10.13 10.88
N GLN A 3 -11.68 -9.11 10.04
CA GLN A 3 -10.88 -8.98 8.81
C GLN A 3 -9.40 -8.79 9.14
N LEU A 4 -9.07 -7.98 10.14
CA LEU A 4 -7.70 -7.82 10.62
C LEU A 4 -7.15 -9.15 11.18
N ALA A 5 -7.92 -9.86 11.97
CA ALA A 5 -7.51 -11.17 12.49
C ALA A 5 -7.15 -12.16 11.35
N GLY A 6 -7.88 -12.12 10.23
CA GLY A 6 -7.57 -12.90 9.05
C GLY A 6 -6.34 -12.43 8.26
N LEU A 7 -5.89 -11.18 8.43
CA LEU A 7 -4.67 -10.65 7.81
C LEU A 7 -3.43 -10.92 8.65
N LEU A 8 -3.58 -11.00 9.98
CA LEU A 8 -2.47 -11.21 10.92
C LEU A 8 -2.03 -12.66 11.04
N ASP A 9 -2.91 -13.61 10.77
CA ASP A 9 -2.64 -15.02 10.95
C ASP A 9 -2.84 -15.76 9.61
N GLU A 10 -1.74 -16.27 9.05
CA GLU A 10 -1.75 -17.03 7.81
C GLU A 10 -2.62 -18.30 7.88
N GLN A 11 -2.83 -18.88 9.08
CA GLN A 11 -3.72 -20.03 9.27
C GLN A 11 -5.18 -19.68 8.99
N TRP A 12 -5.56 -18.41 9.14
CA TRP A 12 -6.90 -17.90 8.91
C TRP A 12 -6.99 -17.06 7.63
N ALA A 13 -5.87 -16.82 6.95
CA ALA A 13 -5.86 -16.13 5.67
C ALA A 13 -6.68 -16.93 4.66
N THR A 14 -7.61 -16.25 4.00
CA THR A 14 -8.34 -16.86 2.89
C THR A 14 -7.36 -17.21 1.79
N SER A 15 -7.21 -18.49 1.47
CA SER A 15 -6.50 -18.95 0.28
C SER A 15 -6.95 -18.12 -0.92
N ARG A 16 -6.01 -17.43 -1.56
CA ARG A 16 -6.26 -16.64 -2.79
C ARG A 16 -6.84 -17.48 -3.93
N ASP A 17 -6.72 -18.78 -3.87
CA ASP A 17 -7.13 -19.71 -4.93
C ASP A 17 -8.61 -20.14 -4.92
N GLY A 18 -9.43 -19.61 -4.02
CA GLY A 18 -10.89 -19.82 -4.07
C GLY A 18 -11.39 -21.28 -4.00
N LYS A 19 -10.51 -22.27 -3.87
CA LYS A 19 -10.84 -23.70 -4.02
C LYS A 19 -11.06 -24.45 -2.72
N THR A 20 -10.76 -23.87 -1.57
CA THR A 20 -11.07 -24.51 -0.28
C THR A 20 -12.17 -23.72 0.40
N GLY A 21 -13.35 -24.31 0.49
CA GLY A 21 -14.49 -23.76 1.22
C GLY A 21 -14.04 -23.35 2.62
N ARG A 22 -14.47 -22.14 3.06
CA ARG A 22 -14.20 -21.64 4.41
C ARG A 22 -14.62 -22.67 5.43
N SER A 23 -13.66 -23.36 6.05
CA SER A 23 -13.93 -24.29 7.14
C SER A 23 -14.58 -23.50 8.29
N TRP A 24 -15.57 -24.08 8.92
CA TRP A 24 -16.18 -23.55 10.15
C TRP A 24 -15.12 -23.29 11.23
N VAL A 25 -14.10 -24.12 11.28
CA VAL A 25 -12.96 -24.01 12.20
C VAL A 25 -12.19 -22.73 11.99
N SER A 26 -11.93 -22.33 10.74
CA SER A 26 -11.21 -21.07 10.45
C SER A 26 -12.02 -19.83 10.86
N LYS A 27 -13.35 -19.85 10.71
CA LYS A 27 -14.22 -18.75 11.17
C LYS A 27 -14.24 -18.62 12.69
N VAL A 28 -14.29 -19.75 13.41
CA VAL A 28 -14.25 -19.75 14.88
C VAL A 28 -12.88 -19.25 15.37
N GLY A 29 -11.79 -19.68 14.75
CA GLY A 29 -10.45 -19.19 15.05
C GLY A 29 -10.30 -17.69 14.83
N GLN A 30 -10.76 -17.17 13.68
CA GLN A 30 -10.80 -15.73 13.41
C GLN A 30 -11.62 -14.95 14.45
N ALA A 31 -12.76 -15.49 14.88
CA ALA A 31 -13.59 -14.86 15.90
C ALA A 31 -12.88 -14.80 17.26
N ALA A 32 -12.22 -15.89 17.67
CA ALA A 32 -11.46 -15.94 18.91
C ALA A 32 -10.28 -14.95 18.89
N THR A 33 -9.52 -14.88 17.79
CA THR A 33 -8.44 -13.90 17.59
C THR A 33 -8.97 -12.48 17.58
N ALA A 34 -10.11 -12.24 16.94
CA ALA A 34 -10.76 -10.93 16.92
C ALA A 34 -11.16 -10.47 18.33
N LEU A 35 -11.71 -11.34 19.15
CA LEU A 35 -12.07 -11.05 20.54
C LEU A 35 -10.84 -10.73 21.42
N ARG A 36 -9.73 -11.45 21.18
CA ARG A 36 -8.46 -11.14 21.87
C ARG A 36 -7.92 -9.76 21.50
N LEU A 37 -7.94 -9.43 20.20
CA LEU A 37 -7.54 -8.10 19.72
C LEU A 37 -8.41 -7.00 20.34
N GLU A 38 -9.73 -7.18 20.39
CA GLU A 38 -10.65 -6.19 20.98
C GLU A 38 -10.46 -5.98 22.48
N LYS A 39 -9.94 -6.97 23.20
CA LYS A 39 -9.57 -6.81 24.62
C LYS A 39 -8.26 -6.04 24.84
N SER A 40 -7.34 -6.14 23.88
CA SER A 40 -5.98 -5.60 24.04
C SER A 40 -5.75 -4.30 23.28
N TRP A 41 -6.50 -4.06 22.20
CA TRP A 41 -6.32 -2.94 21.29
C TRP A 41 -7.54 -2.05 21.26
N ARG A 42 -7.30 -0.75 21.15
CA ARG A 42 -8.38 0.22 20.91
C ARG A 42 -8.85 0.12 19.45
N LYS A 43 -10.05 0.61 19.17
CA LYS A 43 -10.65 0.55 17.82
C LYS A 43 -9.85 1.33 16.78
N ASP A 44 -9.25 2.46 17.16
CA ASP A 44 -8.38 3.25 16.30
C ASP A 44 -7.12 2.48 15.91
N GLN A 45 -6.46 1.79 16.85
CA GLN A 45 -5.30 0.95 16.58
C GLN A 45 -5.64 -0.24 15.66
N ILE A 46 -6.81 -0.86 15.88
CA ILE A 46 -7.31 -1.94 15.02
C ILE A 46 -7.56 -1.44 13.59
N LEU A 47 -8.14 -0.24 13.45
CA LEU A 47 -8.41 0.37 12.15
C LEU A 47 -7.11 0.74 11.43
N GLU A 48 -6.16 1.33 12.13
CA GLU A 48 -4.84 1.69 11.60
C GLU A 48 -4.10 0.44 11.09
N ALA A 49 -4.02 -0.60 11.92
CA ALA A 49 -3.40 -1.86 11.53
C ALA A 49 -4.10 -2.50 10.32
N TYR A 50 -5.43 -2.47 10.28
CA TYR A 50 -6.19 -2.96 9.15
C TYR A 50 -5.89 -2.20 7.86
N LEU A 51 -5.91 -0.87 7.91
CA LEU A 51 -5.62 -0.03 6.75
C LEU A 51 -4.19 -0.17 6.24
N ASN A 52 -3.24 -0.49 7.12
CA ASN A 52 -1.85 -0.74 6.72
C ASN A 52 -1.62 -2.13 6.09
N LEU A 53 -2.45 -3.11 6.43
CA LEU A 53 -2.27 -4.51 5.99
C LEU A 53 -3.22 -4.94 4.88
N VAL A 54 -4.32 -4.23 4.68
CA VAL A 54 -5.33 -4.63 3.71
C VAL A 54 -4.83 -4.48 2.28
N GLY A 55 -5.14 -5.50 1.46
CA GLY A 55 -4.85 -5.46 0.02
C GLY A 55 -5.85 -4.58 -0.73
N PHE A 56 -5.31 -3.71 -1.56
CA PHE A 56 -6.05 -2.89 -2.50
C PHE A 56 -5.89 -3.42 -3.93
N ARG A 57 -6.17 -2.59 -4.93
CA ARG A 57 -6.16 -2.97 -6.35
C ARG A 57 -4.80 -3.50 -6.81
N GLY A 58 -4.80 -4.68 -7.44
CA GLY A 58 -3.60 -5.40 -7.87
C GLY A 58 -2.76 -5.86 -6.67
N GLU A 59 -1.48 -5.53 -6.63
CA GLU A 59 -0.54 -5.93 -5.58
C GLU A 59 -0.33 -4.85 -4.51
N THR A 60 -1.11 -3.76 -4.57
CA THR A 60 -0.99 -2.66 -3.61
C THR A 60 -1.48 -3.11 -2.23
N VAL A 61 -0.64 -3.00 -1.21
CA VAL A 61 -0.96 -3.31 0.19
C VAL A 61 -0.83 -2.04 1.03
N GLY A 62 -1.86 -1.77 1.80
CA GLY A 62 -1.93 -0.63 2.72
C GLY A 62 -2.39 0.68 2.09
N ILE A 63 -2.99 1.51 2.94
CA ILE A 63 -3.57 2.81 2.54
C ILE A 63 -2.50 3.78 2.05
N SER A 64 -1.29 3.72 2.61
CA SER A 64 -0.19 4.60 2.21
C SER A 64 0.26 4.32 0.77
N ALA A 65 0.37 3.05 0.41
CA ALA A 65 0.71 2.65 -0.95
C ALA A 65 -0.41 3.00 -1.94
N LEU A 66 -1.69 2.80 -1.55
CA LEU A 66 -2.83 3.20 -2.37
C LEU A 66 -2.85 4.72 -2.60
N SER A 67 -2.72 5.50 -1.53
CA SER A 67 -2.76 6.97 -1.56
C SER A 67 -1.67 7.54 -2.45
N SER A 68 -0.45 7.02 -2.32
CA SER A 68 0.68 7.41 -3.16
C SER A 68 0.46 7.00 -4.62
N ALA A 69 0.00 5.77 -4.88
CA ALA A 69 -0.16 5.24 -6.23
C ALA A 69 -1.29 5.88 -7.03
N LEU A 70 -2.42 6.23 -6.39
CA LEU A 70 -3.59 6.77 -7.08
C LEU A 70 -3.68 8.30 -7.01
N PHE A 71 -3.23 8.90 -5.92
CA PHE A 71 -3.47 10.33 -5.63
C PHE A 71 -2.19 11.13 -5.45
N HIS A 72 -1.01 10.50 -5.42
CA HIS A 72 0.29 11.14 -5.16
C HIS A 72 0.33 11.95 -3.86
N LYS A 73 -0.35 11.46 -2.82
CA LYS A 73 -0.52 12.11 -1.52
C LYS A 73 -0.25 11.16 -0.38
N TYR A 74 0.07 11.71 0.79
CA TYR A 74 0.00 10.96 2.04
C TYR A 74 -1.46 10.68 2.43
N PRO A 75 -1.76 9.62 3.17
CA PRO A 75 -3.13 9.30 3.61
C PRO A 75 -3.83 10.44 4.35
N SER A 76 -3.09 11.22 5.13
CA SER A 76 -3.59 12.40 5.84
C SER A 76 -4.01 13.56 4.92
N GLY A 77 -3.55 13.56 3.68
CA GLY A 77 -3.87 14.58 2.66
C GLY A 77 -5.02 14.18 1.74
N LEU A 78 -5.67 13.03 1.95
CA LEU A 78 -6.80 12.61 1.15
C LEU A 78 -8.02 13.50 1.42
N ASN A 79 -8.64 13.97 0.34
CA ASN A 79 -9.93 14.64 0.43
C ASN A 79 -11.09 13.62 0.55
N MET A 80 -12.30 14.10 0.75
CA MET A 80 -13.49 13.25 0.94
C MET A 80 -13.75 12.32 -0.25
N GLU A 81 -13.54 12.80 -1.46
CA GLU A 81 -13.75 12.03 -2.70
C GLU A 81 -12.71 10.92 -2.85
N GLU A 82 -11.45 11.22 -2.60
CA GLU A 82 -10.34 10.26 -2.60
C GLU A 82 -10.50 9.20 -1.50
N ALA A 83 -10.92 9.63 -0.31
CA ALA A 83 -11.21 8.72 0.80
C ALA A 83 -12.39 7.79 0.50
N ALA A 84 -13.47 8.31 -0.14
CA ALA A 84 -14.60 7.50 -0.57
C ALA A 84 -14.20 6.47 -1.64
N LEU A 85 -13.30 6.83 -2.57
CA LEU A 85 -12.75 5.90 -3.55
C LEU A 85 -11.93 4.80 -2.86
N ALA A 86 -11.05 5.16 -1.93
CA ALA A 86 -10.27 4.21 -1.16
C ALA A 86 -11.18 3.23 -0.39
N ALA A 87 -12.21 3.73 0.28
CA ALA A 87 -13.19 2.92 1.00
C ALA A 87 -13.98 1.96 0.07
N ALA A 88 -14.36 2.42 -1.13
CA ALA A 88 -15.05 1.61 -2.12
C ALA A 88 -14.19 0.45 -2.65
N LEU A 89 -12.87 0.65 -2.75
CA LEU A 89 -11.90 -0.37 -3.18
C LEU A 89 -11.69 -1.47 -2.14
N LEU A 90 -11.85 -1.19 -0.83
CA LEU A 90 -11.70 -2.18 0.23
C LEU A 90 -12.61 -3.39 0.04
N ARG A 91 -13.85 -3.17 -0.39
CA ARG A 91 -14.83 -4.26 -0.55
C ARG A 91 -14.51 -5.18 -1.74
N SER A 92 -13.95 -4.64 -2.82
CA SER A 92 -13.64 -5.39 -4.04
C SER A 92 -12.58 -4.65 -4.83
N PRO A 93 -11.29 -4.89 -4.53
CA PRO A 93 -10.18 -4.12 -5.06
C PRO A 93 -10.11 -4.08 -6.60
N ASN A 94 -10.41 -5.20 -7.24
CA ASN A 94 -10.31 -5.36 -8.69
C ASN A 94 -11.65 -5.19 -9.42
N ALA A 95 -12.68 -4.61 -8.78
CA ALA A 95 -13.95 -4.34 -9.43
C ALA A 95 -13.80 -3.35 -10.60
N PRO A 96 -14.68 -3.43 -11.64
CA PRO A 96 -14.75 -2.44 -12.71
C PRO A 96 -15.00 -1.03 -12.16
N ALA A 97 -14.51 -0.01 -12.87
CA ALA A 97 -14.58 1.38 -12.44
C ALA A 97 -16.01 1.84 -12.12
N ASP A 98 -16.99 1.42 -12.92
CA ASP A 98 -18.41 1.78 -12.71
C ASP A 98 -18.95 1.27 -11.37
N ARG A 99 -18.59 0.03 -10.97
CA ARG A 99 -19.01 -0.53 -9.68
C ARG A 99 -18.31 0.17 -8.52
N VAL A 100 -17.04 0.51 -8.68
CA VAL A 100 -16.28 1.26 -7.68
C VAL A 100 -16.88 2.65 -7.51
N ALA A 101 -17.16 3.35 -8.63
CA ALA A 101 -17.80 4.67 -8.63
C ALA A 101 -19.17 4.66 -7.95
N ALA A 102 -20.01 3.66 -8.23
CA ALA A 102 -21.33 3.55 -7.62
C ALA A 102 -21.22 3.39 -6.08
N ARG A 103 -20.28 2.57 -5.60
CA ARG A 103 -20.05 2.39 -4.15
C ARG A 103 -19.48 3.64 -3.48
N ALA A 104 -18.52 4.29 -4.13
CA ALA A 104 -17.95 5.52 -3.61
C ALA A 104 -19.00 6.64 -3.56
N CYS A 105 -19.90 6.71 -4.56
CA CYS A 105 -21.04 7.61 -4.52
C CYS A 105 -21.99 7.30 -3.35
N ALA A 106 -22.23 6.04 -3.02
CA ALA A 106 -23.03 5.69 -1.84
C ALA A 106 -22.39 6.24 -0.55
N VAL A 107 -21.09 6.09 -0.39
CA VAL A 107 -20.34 6.66 0.75
C VAL A 107 -20.43 8.18 0.77
N LEU A 108 -20.29 8.86 -0.38
CA LEU A 108 -20.41 10.32 -0.47
C LEU A 108 -21.83 10.79 -0.15
N SER A 109 -22.85 10.02 -0.53
CA SER A 109 -24.25 10.36 -0.22
C SER A 109 -24.53 10.31 1.27
N GLU A 110 -23.97 9.34 1.98
CA GLU A 110 -24.06 9.26 3.45
C GLU A 110 -23.39 10.45 4.15
N GLN A 111 -22.39 11.06 3.49
CA GLN A 111 -21.69 12.26 3.96
C GLN A 111 -22.29 13.57 3.40
N SER A 112 -23.53 13.57 2.94
CA SER A 112 -24.22 14.74 2.36
C SER A 112 -23.53 15.35 1.13
N GLN A 113 -22.75 14.57 0.39
CA GLN A 113 -22.02 14.99 -0.83
C GLN A 113 -22.59 14.36 -2.10
N ALA A 114 -23.86 13.97 -2.12
CA ALA A 114 -24.52 13.27 -3.24
C ALA A 114 -24.49 14.06 -4.57
N SER A 115 -24.48 15.40 -4.51
CA SER A 115 -24.46 16.28 -5.68
C SER A 115 -23.22 16.10 -6.57
N LYS A 116 -22.13 15.55 -6.05
CA LYS A 116 -20.88 15.31 -6.77
C LYS A 116 -20.88 14.03 -7.60
N CYS A 117 -21.83 13.12 -7.38
CA CYS A 117 -21.84 11.80 -8.00
C CYS A 117 -21.83 11.77 -9.52
N PRO A 118 -22.49 12.64 -10.27
CA PRO A 118 -22.46 12.60 -11.75
C PRO A 118 -21.07 12.80 -12.33
N THR A 119 -20.33 13.80 -11.85
CA THR A 119 -18.94 14.09 -12.29
C THR A 119 -17.94 13.11 -11.72
N TYR A 120 -18.24 12.55 -10.55
CA TYR A 120 -17.36 11.64 -9.84
C TYR A 120 -17.14 10.30 -10.57
N LYS A 121 -18.12 9.81 -11.32
CA LYS A 121 -17.96 8.60 -12.15
C LYS A 121 -16.82 8.73 -13.16
N THR A 122 -16.76 9.86 -13.85
CA THR A 122 -15.69 10.17 -14.80
C THR A 122 -14.34 10.26 -14.11
N TYR A 123 -14.28 10.92 -12.96
CA TYR A 123 -13.07 11.00 -12.14
C TYR A 123 -12.56 9.60 -11.74
N VAL A 124 -13.43 8.73 -11.22
CA VAL A 124 -13.04 7.36 -10.84
C VAL A 124 -12.52 6.56 -12.04
N ALA A 125 -13.20 6.66 -13.20
CA ALA A 125 -12.75 6.00 -14.40
C ALA A 125 -11.35 6.48 -14.82
N GLN A 126 -11.11 7.78 -14.77
CA GLN A 126 -9.81 8.37 -15.08
C GLN A 126 -8.71 7.91 -14.11
N VAL A 127 -8.96 7.99 -12.80
CA VAL A 127 -7.98 7.57 -11.76
C VAL A 127 -7.63 6.09 -11.88
N LEU A 128 -8.63 5.24 -12.12
CA LEU A 128 -8.41 3.79 -12.22
C LEU A 128 -7.85 3.34 -13.58
N SER A 129 -7.99 4.14 -14.63
CA SER A 129 -7.43 3.89 -15.97
C SER A 129 -5.98 4.37 -16.10
N GLN A 130 -5.53 5.25 -15.24
CA GLN A 130 -4.13 5.67 -15.24
C GLN A 130 -3.28 4.41 -15.13
N LYS A 131 -2.48 4.15 -16.18
CA LYS A 131 -1.46 3.11 -16.11
C LYS A 131 -0.69 3.39 -14.83
N ARG A 132 -0.64 2.39 -13.95
CA ARG A 132 0.26 2.43 -12.81
C ARG A 132 1.62 2.81 -13.36
N VAL A 133 1.94 4.07 -13.24
CA VAL A 133 3.33 4.41 -13.19
C VAL A 133 3.74 3.79 -11.85
N GLU A 134 4.52 2.72 -11.88
CA GLU A 134 5.26 2.20 -10.74
C GLU A 134 6.28 3.26 -10.27
N ARG A 135 5.80 4.43 -10.03
CA ARG A 135 6.42 5.38 -9.16
C ARG A 135 5.90 5.09 -7.74
N LEU A 136 6.26 3.93 -7.24
CA LEU A 136 6.77 3.93 -5.88
C LEU A 136 7.78 5.06 -5.91
N ASP A 137 7.47 6.16 -5.24
CA ASP A 137 8.31 7.35 -5.28
C ASP A 137 9.75 6.89 -5.21
N ALA A 138 10.47 7.00 -6.34
CA ALA A 138 11.88 6.66 -6.38
C ALA A 138 12.66 7.48 -5.35
N ASP A 139 12.04 8.55 -4.84
CA ASP A 139 12.53 9.36 -3.75
C ASP A 139 12.45 8.66 -2.38
N ASN A 140 11.48 7.78 -2.13
CA ASN A 140 11.38 7.04 -0.88
C ASN A 140 12.17 5.71 -0.90
N GLN A 141 12.56 5.21 -2.06
CA GLN A 141 13.37 4.00 -2.19
C GLN A 141 14.85 4.33 -2.36
N LEU A 142 15.46 4.84 -1.31
CA LEU A 142 16.88 5.23 -1.34
C LEU A 142 17.82 4.03 -1.44
N ALA A 143 17.46 2.88 -0.90
CA ALA A 143 18.29 1.68 -0.84
C ALA A 143 17.45 0.38 -0.96
N PRO A 144 16.79 0.10 -2.10
CA PRO A 144 15.88 -1.04 -2.24
C PRO A 144 16.58 -2.40 -2.09
N HIS A 145 17.84 -2.49 -2.51
CA HIS A 145 18.62 -3.73 -2.36
C HIS A 145 18.97 -4.02 -0.90
N LEU A 146 19.35 -2.99 -0.12
CA LEU A 146 19.61 -3.12 1.31
C LEU A 146 18.33 -3.49 2.05
N ALA A 147 17.23 -2.81 1.79
CA ALA A 147 15.94 -3.11 2.39
C ALA A 147 15.53 -4.57 2.14
N ARG A 148 15.65 -5.05 0.90
CA ARG A 148 15.35 -6.43 0.53
C ARG A 148 16.26 -7.43 1.26
N LYS A 149 17.56 -7.13 1.36
CA LYS A 149 18.52 -7.96 2.10
C LYS A 149 18.18 -8.04 3.58
N LEU A 150 17.84 -6.91 4.21
CA LEU A 150 17.47 -6.86 5.63
C LEU A 150 16.18 -7.62 5.91
N VAL A 151 15.16 -7.47 5.07
CA VAL A 151 13.91 -8.22 5.18
C VAL A 151 14.15 -9.72 5.01
N SER A 152 14.93 -10.14 4.01
CA SER A 152 15.23 -11.55 3.77
C SER A 152 16.05 -12.17 4.90
N SER A 153 16.98 -11.44 5.50
CA SER A 153 17.77 -11.93 6.65
C SER A 153 16.97 -12.00 7.95
N ALA A 154 15.92 -11.18 8.09
CA ALA A 154 15.01 -11.20 9.24
C ALA A 154 13.92 -12.28 9.16
N ALA A 155 13.70 -12.84 7.97
CA ALA A 155 12.62 -13.79 7.68
C ALA A 155 12.63 -15.13 8.46
N PRO A 156 13.75 -15.65 9.05
CA PRO A 156 13.69 -16.91 9.81
C PRO A 156 12.95 -16.80 11.13
N SER A 157 12.73 -15.62 11.67
CA SER A 157 12.15 -15.43 13.02
C SER A 157 10.73 -14.86 12.95
N LYS A 158 9.83 -15.20 12.02
CA LYS A 158 8.38 -14.89 12.02
C LYS A 158 7.91 -13.62 12.81
N ARG A 159 8.83 -12.72 13.16
CA ARG A 159 8.53 -11.44 13.79
C ARG A 159 8.35 -10.41 12.69
N ALA A 160 7.27 -9.66 12.80
CA ALA A 160 7.11 -8.46 11.99
C ALA A 160 8.41 -7.65 12.05
N VAL A 161 9.01 -7.38 10.90
CA VAL A 161 10.20 -6.53 10.83
C VAL A 161 9.73 -5.12 11.20
N GLY A 162 10.08 -4.68 12.40
CA GLY A 162 9.86 -3.31 12.84
C GLY A 162 10.79 -2.34 12.10
N ASP A 163 10.86 -1.11 12.56
CA ASP A 163 11.78 -0.12 12.03
C ASP A 163 13.23 -0.58 12.19
N VAL A 164 13.98 -0.57 11.09
CA VAL A 164 15.38 -0.94 11.06
C VAL A 164 16.22 0.31 10.87
N LEU A 165 17.00 0.67 11.89
CA LEU A 165 17.98 1.75 11.81
C LEU A 165 19.21 1.27 11.04
N THR A 166 19.64 2.07 10.07
CA THR A 166 20.84 1.80 9.26
C THR A 166 21.82 2.97 9.36
N THR A 167 23.07 2.74 8.95
CA THR A 167 24.10 3.78 8.87
C THR A 167 24.02 4.60 7.59
N LEU A 168 23.01 4.38 6.73
CA LEU A 168 22.84 5.16 5.50
C LEU A 168 22.45 6.61 5.81
N ASP A 169 23.25 7.56 5.32
CA ASP A 169 22.85 8.96 5.26
C ASP A 169 21.91 9.20 4.07
N ALA A 170 20.67 9.55 4.38
CA ALA A 170 19.64 9.76 3.37
C ALA A 170 19.93 10.97 2.45
N ARG A 171 20.64 11.99 2.92
CA ARG A 171 21.00 13.17 2.13
C ARG A 171 22.08 12.80 1.12
N LEU A 172 23.12 12.14 1.59
CA LEU A 172 24.22 11.65 0.75
C LEU A 172 23.70 10.68 -0.31
N GLN A 173 22.83 9.76 0.08
CA GLN A 173 22.22 8.78 -0.83
C GLN A 173 21.37 9.44 -1.93
N ARG A 174 20.56 10.46 -1.59
CA ARG A 174 19.81 11.22 -2.59
C ARG A 174 20.76 11.97 -3.54
N PHE A 175 21.72 12.69 -3.00
CA PHE A 175 22.70 13.44 -3.78
C PHE A 175 23.44 12.51 -4.77
N ALA A 176 23.96 11.38 -4.29
CA ALA A 176 24.68 10.42 -5.12
C ALA A 176 23.77 9.86 -6.24
N ARG A 177 22.54 9.47 -5.91
CA ARG A 177 21.57 8.96 -6.88
C ARG A 177 21.23 10.01 -7.97
N ASP A 178 20.96 11.24 -7.56
CA ASP A 178 20.55 12.29 -8.49
C ASP A 178 21.71 12.72 -9.39
N THR A 179 22.93 12.74 -8.84
CA THR A 179 24.16 12.98 -9.61
C THR A 179 24.40 11.87 -10.63
N LEU A 180 24.29 10.60 -10.20
CA LEU A 180 24.44 9.45 -11.10
C LEU A 180 23.41 9.50 -12.25
N ARG A 181 22.13 9.75 -11.94
CA ARG A 181 21.08 9.86 -12.95
C ARG A 181 21.36 10.95 -13.98
N ARG A 182 21.88 12.09 -13.54
CA ARG A 182 22.26 13.20 -14.42
C ARG A 182 23.35 12.77 -15.39
N HIS A 183 24.43 12.17 -14.90
CA HIS A 183 25.52 11.70 -15.75
C HIS A 183 25.11 10.57 -16.70
N LEU A 184 24.29 9.63 -16.25
CA LEU A 184 23.75 8.59 -17.11
C LEU A 184 22.86 9.17 -18.22
N THR A 185 22.10 10.23 -17.94
CA THR A 185 21.31 10.91 -18.96
C THR A 185 22.20 11.58 -20.03
N GLU A 186 23.30 12.20 -19.62
CA GLU A 186 24.29 12.82 -20.53
C GLU A 186 24.99 11.76 -21.39
N LEU A 187 25.26 10.58 -20.83
CA LEU A 187 25.98 9.49 -21.50
C LEU A 187 25.06 8.55 -22.30
N ARG A 188 23.75 8.77 -22.25
CA ARG A 188 22.75 7.89 -22.93
C ARG A 188 23.00 7.74 -24.43
N SER A 189 23.48 8.80 -25.08
CA SER A 189 23.85 8.78 -26.50
C SER A 189 25.06 7.89 -26.80
N ARG A 190 25.80 7.49 -25.77
CA ARG A 190 26.96 6.58 -25.84
C ARG A 190 26.63 5.17 -25.40
N HIS A 191 25.34 4.82 -25.29
CA HIS A 191 24.85 3.51 -24.85
C HIS A 191 25.30 3.11 -23.43
N VAL A 192 25.51 4.09 -22.54
CA VAL A 192 25.80 3.86 -21.13
C VAL A 192 24.48 3.92 -20.36
N GLU A 193 24.03 2.77 -19.83
CA GLU A 193 22.74 2.63 -19.15
C GLU A 193 22.87 2.47 -17.63
N ASP A 194 24.01 1.93 -17.17
CA ASP A 194 24.27 1.62 -15.78
C ASP A 194 25.49 2.38 -15.23
N GLY A 195 25.48 2.60 -13.92
CA GLY A 195 26.61 3.22 -13.22
C GLY A 195 26.57 2.96 -11.72
N ALA A 196 27.69 3.18 -11.05
CA ALA A 196 27.81 3.07 -9.60
C ALA A 196 28.65 4.23 -9.04
N ILE A 197 28.32 4.63 -7.82
CA ILE A 197 29.10 5.59 -7.04
C ILE A 197 29.60 4.91 -5.77
N VAL A 198 30.89 5.04 -5.50
CA VAL A 198 31.51 4.62 -4.24
C VAL A 198 32.04 5.85 -3.53
N VAL A 199 31.62 6.02 -2.28
CA VAL A 199 32.09 7.12 -1.41
C VAL A 199 32.94 6.50 -0.31
N LEU A 200 34.16 6.97 -0.18
CA LEU A 200 35.11 6.54 0.84
C LEU A 200 35.42 7.74 1.74
N ASP A 201 35.47 7.50 3.01
CA ASP A 201 35.96 8.47 4.01
C ASP A 201 37.49 8.31 4.11
N ASN A 202 38.18 9.45 4.26
CA ASN A 202 39.65 9.51 4.33
C ASN A 202 40.10 9.64 5.78
#